data_9af0158edd3d08280f11d28549622b49
#
_entry.id   9af0158edd3d08280f11d28549622b49
#
_cell.length_a   1.000
_cell.length_b   1.000
_cell.length_c   1.000
_cell.angle_alpha   90.00
_cell.angle_beta   90.00
_cell.angle_gamma   90.00
#
_symmetry.space_group_name_H-M   'P 1'
#
loop_
_entity.id
_entity.type
_entity.pdbx_description
1 polymer ?
#
loop_
_entity_poly.entity_id
_entity_poly.type
_entity_poly.pdbx_seq_one_letter_code
_entity_poly.pdbx_strand_id
1 'polypeptide(L)'
;LALILINVKSIRELGDRLDEIPAAACAARRNTGVEENMKTGRYIGIMSGTSLDGIDVVLAAIDETLVARQGHYVHPIPHEIKTAILAMSQGQETTLAAVGELDRALGTLYAEAVNQLLQRQRLTPHDIVAIGCHGQTVWHQPEGSAPFTLQLGDNNRVAALTGIATVGDFRRRDMAYGGQGAPLVPAFHHALLAHPGERRMVLNIGGIANLSLLLPGAAVRGFDTGPGNMLMDAWIWRRCGRPYDADAAWGRGGRVLSALLAQMLADPYFARPAPKSTGRELFNLGWLERHLQRWPGVDARDVQATLAELTARSIADQVQLAGGCERLLVCGGGVHNPLVMGRLAALLPGTEVAPTDKYGVSADDMEALAFAWLAYRTLSGLPGNLPSVTGADRPTLLGAIYPVNPYDTDVAF
;
A
#
# COMPACT_ATOMS: atom_id res chain seq x y z
N LEU A 1 -4.74 33.45 -25.33
CA LEU A 1 -5.41 32.68 -24.25
C LEU A 1 -6.85 32.44 -24.68
N ALA A 2 -7.13 31.30 -25.32
CA ALA A 2 -8.51 30.88 -25.64
C ALA A 2 -8.98 30.00 -24.48
N LEU A 3 -9.95 30.49 -23.71
CA LEU A 3 -10.69 29.68 -22.75
C LEU A 3 -11.55 28.68 -23.54
N ILE A 4 -11.20 27.41 -23.49
CA ILE A 4 -12.08 26.33 -23.93
C ILE A 4 -13.01 26.04 -22.75
N LEU A 5 -14.20 26.64 -22.78
CA LEU A 5 -15.33 26.26 -21.92
C LEU A 5 -15.87 24.91 -22.41
N ILE A 6 -15.49 23.82 -21.77
CA ILE A 6 -16.08 22.51 -22.02
C ILE A 6 -17.47 22.49 -21.35
N ASN A 7 -18.51 22.45 -22.17
CA ASN A 7 -19.87 22.41 -21.67
C ASN A 7 -20.21 21.00 -21.14
N VAL A 8 -20.45 20.91 -19.84
CA VAL A 8 -20.77 19.66 -19.11
C VAL A 8 -21.94 18.87 -19.73
N LYS A 9 -22.80 19.52 -20.50
CA LYS A 9 -23.91 18.87 -21.22
C LYS A 9 -23.41 17.93 -22.33
N SER A 10 -22.32 18.25 -23.01
CA SER A 10 -21.74 17.43 -24.09
C SER A 10 -21.08 16.14 -23.58
N ILE A 11 -20.70 16.07 -22.32
CA ILE A 11 -20.09 14.86 -21.73
C ILE A 11 -21.15 13.79 -21.44
N ARG A 12 -22.38 14.19 -21.09
CA ARG A 12 -23.48 13.25 -20.90
C ARG A 12 -23.98 12.63 -22.21
N GLU A 13 -23.99 13.38 -23.29
CA GLU A 13 -24.41 12.88 -24.60
C GLU A 13 -23.37 11.96 -25.26
N LEU A 14 -22.09 12.00 -24.86
CA LEU A 14 -21.09 11.03 -25.29
C LEU A 14 -21.20 9.68 -24.56
N GLY A 15 -21.69 9.67 -23.33
CA GLY A 15 -21.88 8.44 -22.52
C GLY A 15 -22.93 7.51 -23.16
N ASP A 16 -24.00 8.09 -23.69
CA ASP A 16 -25.15 7.33 -24.25
C ASP A 16 -24.84 6.70 -25.63
N ARG A 17 -23.73 7.04 -26.30
CA ARG A 17 -23.29 6.46 -27.57
C ARG A 17 -22.31 5.30 -27.48
N LEU A 18 -21.84 4.94 -26.29
CA LEU A 18 -20.90 3.85 -26.12
C LEU A 18 -21.54 2.47 -25.94
N ASP A 19 -22.87 2.41 -25.83
CA ASP A 19 -23.62 1.15 -25.67
C ASP A 19 -23.86 0.37 -26.96
N GLU A 20 -23.41 0.87 -28.12
CA GLU A 20 -23.62 0.23 -29.43
C GLU A 20 -22.41 -0.46 -30.04
N ILE A 21 -21.38 -0.88 -29.24
CA ILE A 21 -20.29 -1.67 -29.79
C ILE A 21 -20.69 -3.16 -29.75
N PRO A 22 -20.79 -3.85 -30.91
CA PRO A 22 -21.20 -5.25 -30.93
C PRO A 22 -20.20 -6.15 -30.20
N ALA A 23 -20.68 -7.04 -29.35
CA ALA A 23 -19.93 -8.01 -28.59
C ALA A 23 -19.09 -9.04 -29.42
N ALA A 24 -19.17 -8.97 -30.75
CA ALA A 24 -18.53 -9.90 -31.68
C ALA A 24 -17.00 -9.65 -31.91
N ALA A 25 -16.48 -8.48 -31.53
CA ALA A 25 -15.07 -8.16 -31.76
C ALA A 25 -14.10 -8.72 -30.70
N CYS A 26 -14.61 -9.31 -29.62
CA CYS A 26 -13.81 -9.76 -28.47
C CYS A 26 -13.50 -11.28 -28.44
N ALA A 27 -13.95 -12.07 -29.43
CA ALA A 27 -13.89 -13.53 -29.36
C ALA A 27 -12.67 -14.20 -30.06
N ALA A 28 -11.75 -13.44 -30.64
CA ALA A 28 -10.66 -14.01 -31.44
C ALA A 28 -9.26 -13.67 -30.89
N ARG A 29 -8.94 -14.03 -29.67
CA ARG A 29 -7.55 -14.28 -29.20
C ARG A 29 -7.58 -15.20 -27.99
N ARG A 30 -7.82 -16.50 -28.23
CA ARG A 30 -7.52 -17.53 -27.23
C ARG A 30 -6.27 -18.28 -27.65
N ASN A 31 -5.34 -18.28 -26.70
CA ASN A 31 -4.30 -19.29 -26.46
C ASN A 31 -3.41 -19.74 -27.63
N THR A 32 -2.23 -19.15 -27.71
CA THR A 32 -0.92 -19.85 -27.85
C THR A 32 0.15 -18.77 -27.70
N GLY A 33 0.95 -18.76 -26.63
CA GLY A 33 2.09 -17.83 -26.52
C GLY A 33 2.29 -17.16 -25.15
N VAL A 34 1.79 -17.74 -24.05
CA VAL A 34 2.01 -17.13 -22.71
C VAL A 34 3.47 -17.28 -22.27
N GLU A 35 4.18 -18.33 -22.70
CA GLU A 35 5.57 -18.59 -22.30
C GLU A 35 6.60 -17.68 -22.99
N GLU A 36 6.33 -17.13 -24.18
CA GLU A 36 7.29 -16.30 -24.93
C GLU A 36 7.34 -14.82 -24.49
N ASN A 37 6.47 -14.38 -23.57
CA ASN A 37 6.29 -12.95 -23.26
C ASN A 37 6.74 -12.51 -21.85
N MET A 38 7.34 -13.43 -21.08
CA MET A 38 7.75 -13.12 -19.71
C MET A 38 8.96 -12.17 -19.69
N LYS A 39 8.79 -10.99 -19.10
CA LYS A 39 9.81 -9.93 -19.05
C LYS A 39 10.64 -10.02 -17.78
N THR A 40 11.36 -11.15 -17.61
CA THR A 40 12.24 -11.37 -16.46
C THR A 40 13.39 -10.36 -16.40
N GLY A 41 13.86 -10.01 -15.22
CA GLY A 41 14.97 -9.10 -15.05
C GLY A 41 14.89 -8.25 -13.77
N ARG A 42 15.59 -7.11 -13.76
CA ARG A 42 15.58 -6.17 -12.64
C ARG A 42 14.47 -5.15 -12.81
N TYR A 43 13.73 -4.95 -11.74
CA TYR A 43 12.67 -3.97 -11.64
C TYR A 43 12.92 -3.06 -10.45
N ILE A 44 12.45 -1.84 -10.54
CA ILE A 44 12.44 -0.91 -9.41
C ILE A 44 10.98 -0.69 -9.02
N GLY A 45 10.67 -0.77 -7.73
CA GLY A 45 9.38 -0.39 -7.16
C GLY A 45 9.50 0.91 -6.39
N ILE A 46 8.57 1.82 -6.57
CA ILE A 46 8.46 3.08 -5.85
C ILE A 46 7.15 3.09 -5.07
N MET A 47 7.27 3.33 -3.76
CA MET A 47 6.11 3.52 -2.87
C MET A 47 6.28 4.80 -2.06
N SER A 48 5.22 5.60 -2.04
CA SER A 48 5.06 6.72 -1.12
C SER A 48 3.74 6.53 -0.38
N GLY A 49 3.85 6.17 0.89
CA GLY A 49 2.70 5.85 1.74
C GLY A 49 2.03 7.09 2.33
N THR A 50 0.88 6.90 2.97
CA THR A 50 0.13 7.96 3.66
C THR A 50 0.81 8.44 4.94
N SER A 51 1.82 7.72 5.45
CA SER A 51 2.66 8.14 6.59
C SER A 51 3.57 9.32 6.24
N LEU A 52 3.96 9.45 4.96
CA LEU A 52 4.86 10.48 4.43
C LEU A 52 6.25 10.47 5.11
N ASP A 53 6.72 9.32 5.57
CA ASP A 53 8.02 9.19 6.22
C ASP A 53 9.16 9.32 5.21
N GLY A 54 8.95 8.82 3.99
CA GLY A 54 9.88 8.89 2.86
C GLY A 54 9.26 8.30 1.60
N ILE A 55 10.07 8.24 0.55
CA ILE A 55 9.78 7.53 -0.68
C ILE A 55 10.63 6.27 -0.67
N ASP A 56 9.99 5.11 -0.55
CA ASP A 56 10.65 3.82 -0.59
C ASP A 56 10.92 3.42 -2.04
N VAL A 57 12.18 3.13 -2.34
CA VAL A 57 12.63 2.67 -3.67
C VAL A 57 13.39 1.37 -3.50
N VAL A 58 12.90 0.31 -4.16
CA VAL A 58 13.46 -1.03 -4.05
C VAL A 58 13.86 -1.57 -5.41
N LEU A 59 15.06 -2.11 -5.51
CA LEU A 59 15.53 -2.88 -6.64
C LEU A 59 15.27 -4.37 -6.37
N ALA A 60 14.62 -5.05 -7.30
CA ALA A 60 14.35 -6.49 -7.22
C ALA A 60 14.68 -7.19 -8.53
N ALA A 61 15.25 -8.40 -8.46
CA ALA A 61 15.24 -9.35 -9.56
C ALA A 61 13.90 -10.11 -9.52
N ILE A 62 13.21 -10.14 -10.65
CA ILE A 62 11.88 -10.74 -10.77
C ILE A 62 11.84 -11.68 -11.95
N ASP A 63 11.34 -12.90 -11.71
CA ASP A 63 10.95 -13.88 -12.71
C ASP A 63 9.58 -14.49 -12.36
N GLU A 64 9.22 -15.59 -12.99
CA GLU A 64 7.93 -16.26 -12.77
C GLU A 64 7.71 -16.77 -11.34
N THR A 65 8.80 -17.10 -10.65
CA THR A 65 8.79 -17.81 -9.37
C THR A 65 9.49 -17.06 -8.26
N LEU A 66 10.28 -16.04 -8.60
CA LEU A 66 11.15 -15.32 -7.66
C LEU A 66 10.92 -13.81 -7.70
N VAL A 67 10.88 -13.23 -6.52
CA VAL A 67 11.07 -11.80 -6.31
C VAL A 67 12.16 -11.64 -5.25
N ALA A 68 13.38 -11.33 -5.70
CA ALA A 68 14.53 -11.19 -4.83
C ALA A 68 14.96 -9.73 -4.72
N ARG A 69 14.86 -9.17 -3.52
CA ARG A 69 15.37 -7.82 -3.22
C ARG A 69 16.88 -7.76 -3.45
N GLN A 70 17.35 -6.78 -4.19
CA GLN A 70 18.77 -6.53 -4.48
C GLN A 70 19.27 -5.22 -3.87
N GLY A 71 18.40 -4.24 -3.67
CA GLY A 71 18.76 -2.95 -3.12
C GLY A 71 17.54 -2.18 -2.60
N HIS A 72 17.81 -1.21 -1.72
CA HIS A 72 16.80 -0.36 -1.11
C HIS A 72 17.37 1.03 -0.85
N TYR A 73 16.53 2.04 -0.99
CA TYR A 73 16.83 3.41 -0.63
C TYR A 73 15.54 4.16 -0.25
N VAL A 74 15.59 4.87 0.86
CA VAL A 74 14.52 5.79 1.27
C VAL A 74 14.93 7.21 0.94
N HIS A 75 14.17 7.88 0.08
CA HIS A 75 14.38 9.26 -0.29
C HIS A 75 13.55 10.19 0.59
N PRO A 76 14.13 11.26 1.18
CA PRO A 76 13.38 12.17 2.02
C PRO A 76 12.37 12.99 1.21
N ILE A 77 11.19 13.23 1.79
CA ILE A 77 10.19 14.14 1.19
C ILE A 77 10.38 15.51 1.83
N PRO A 78 10.59 16.59 1.05
CA PRO A 78 10.66 17.97 1.55
C PRO A 78 9.40 18.37 2.34
N HIS A 79 9.59 19.23 3.35
CA HIS A 79 8.51 19.62 4.26
C HIS A 79 7.33 20.28 3.54
N GLU A 80 7.60 21.16 2.57
CA GLU A 80 6.58 21.84 1.78
C GLU A 80 5.76 20.88 0.94
N ILE A 81 6.37 19.82 0.40
CA ILE A 81 5.68 18.77 -0.35
C ILE A 81 4.82 17.93 0.59
N LYS A 82 5.32 17.55 1.79
CA LYS A 82 4.51 16.88 2.81
C LYS A 82 3.28 17.69 3.18
N THR A 83 3.45 18.98 3.38
CA THR A 83 2.36 19.90 3.74
C THR A 83 1.31 19.97 2.63
N ALA A 84 1.73 20.07 1.37
CA ALA A 84 0.82 20.09 0.22
C ALA A 84 0.04 18.77 0.07
N ILE A 85 0.70 17.62 0.23
CA ILE A 85 0.05 16.31 0.20
C ILE A 85 -1.00 16.21 1.30
N LEU A 86 -0.65 16.59 2.53
CA LEU A 86 -1.57 16.52 3.68
C LEU A 86 -2.79 17.42 3.48
N ALA A 87 -2.59 18.66 3.00
CA ALA A 87 -3.68 19.58 2.72
C ALA A 87 -4.69 18.99 1.71
N MET A 88 -4.18 18.43 0.60
CA MET A 88 -5.03 17.79 -0.42
C MET A 88 -5.73 16.54 0.12
N SER A 89 -5.01 15.68 0.84
CA SER A 89 -5.57 14.44 1.40
C SER A 89 -6.65 14.69 2.46
N GLN A 90 -6.62 15.84 3.10
CA GLN A 90 -7.62 16.29 4.09
C GLN A 90 -8.81 17.01 3.45
N GLY A 91 -8.85 17.13 2.12
CA GLY A 91 -9.94 17.78 1.40
C GLY A 91 -9.94 19.31 1.52
N GLN A 92 -8.78 19.94 1.79
CA GLN A 92 -8.69 21.40 1.76
C GLN A 92 -8.88 21.92 0.33
N GLU A 93 -9.46 23.09 0.20
CA GLU A 93 -9.63 23.76 -1.09
C GLU A 93 -8.28 23.88 -1.81
N THR A 94 -8.25 23.50 -3.08
CA THR A 94 -7.04 23.53 -3.91
C THR A 94 -7.36 24.00 -5.32
N THR A 95 -6.35 24.34 -6.09
CA THR A 95 -6.48 24.73 -7.50
C THR A 95 -5.91 23.65 -8.41
N LEU A 96 -6.37 23.60 -9.66
CA LEU A 96 -5.79 22.70 -10.68
C LEU A 96 -4.30 22.98 -10.90
N ALA A 97 -3.87 24.23 -10.77
CA ALA A 97 -2.45 24.59 -10.84
C ALA A 97 -1.66 23.93 -9.70
N ALA A 98 -2.13 24.03 -8.46
CA ALA A 98 -1.46 23.41 -7.31
C ALA A 98 -1.40 21.88 -7.42
N VAL A 99 -2.45 21.23 -7.96
CA VAL A 99 -2.44 19.79 -8.24
C VAL A 99 -1.36 19.45 -9.26
N GLY A 100 -1.30 20.18 -10.38
CA GLY A 100 -0.30 19.96 -11.45
C GLY A 100 1.13 20.23 -10.99
N GLU A 101 1.34 21.25 -10.17
CA GLU A 101 2.66 21.57 -9.58
C GLU A 101 3.12 20.47 -8.64
N LEU A 102 2.23 19.95 -7.78
CA LEU A 102 2.53 18.84 -6.86
C LEU A 102 2.81 17.54 -7.62
N ASP A 103 2.00 17.23 -8.64
CA ASP A 103 2.18 16.05 -9.50
C ASP A 103 3.57 16.06 -10.16
N ARG A 104 3.95 17.20 -10.76
CA ARG A 104 5.26 17.41 -11.36
C ARG A 104 6.40 17.31 -10.32
N ALA A 105 6.24 17.90 -9.14
CA ALA A 105 7.24 17.88 -8.08
C ALA A 105 7.49 16.45 -7.57
N LEU A 106 6.42 15.68 -7.35
CA LEU A 106 6.52 14.27 -6.95
C LEU A 106 7.19 13.43 -8.03
N GLY A 107 6.84 13.60 -9.32
CA GLY A 107 7.52 12.91 -10.41
C GLY A 107 9.02 13.18 -10.44
N THR A 108 9.45 14.41 -10.12
CA THR A 108 10.88 14.76 -9.98
C THR A 108 11.53 14.03 -8.82
N LEU A 109 10.92 14.07 -7.64
CA LEU A 109 11.45 13.38 -6.45
C LEU A 109 11.55 11.86 -6.64
N TYR A 110 10.60 11.25 -7.33
CA TYR A 110 10.64 9.82 -7.65
C TYR A 110 11.80 9.50 -8.58
N ALA A 111 12.03 10.32 -9.60
CA ALA A 111 13.18 10.15 -10.49
C ALA A 111 14.51 10.33 -9.75
N GLU A 112 14.62 11.34 -8.88
CA GLU A 112 15.80 11.55 -8.04
C GLU A 112 16.06 10.35 -7.13
N ALA A 113 15.02 9.80 -6.51
CA ALA A 113 15.10 8.62 -5.65
C ALA A 113 15.63 7.39 -6.41
N VAL A 114 15.12 7.16 -7.64
CA VAL A 114 15.59 6.07 -8.52
C VAL A 114 17.05 6.27 -8.90
N ASN A 115 17.42 7.47 -9.36
CA ASN A 115 18.79 7.77 -9.78
C ASN A 115 19.78 7.61 -8.62
N GLN A 116 19.39 7.99 -7.40
CA GLN A 116 20.19 7.74 -6.18
C GLN A 116 20.36 6.25 -5.91
N LEU A 117 19.32 5.44 -6.06
CA LEU A 117 19.40 4.00 -5.91
C LEU A 117 20.35 3.39 -6.95
N LEU A 118 20.21 3.76 -8.24
CA LEU A 118 21.08 3.29 -9.32
C LEU A 118 22.56 3.61 -9.03
N GLN A 119 22.84 4.86 -8.65
CA GLN A 119 24.20 5.30 -8.30
C GLN A 119 24.79 4.45 -7.16
N ARG A 120 24.02 4.22 -6.08
CA ARG A 120 24.47 3.41 -4.93
C ARG A 120 24.72 1.95 -5.31
N GLN A 121 23.92 1.40 -6.21
CA GLN A 121 24.04 0.04 -6.72
C GLN A 121 25.04 -0.12 -7.87
N ARG A 122 25.61 1.00 -8.37
CA ARG A 122 26.50 1.05 -9.55
C ARG A 122 25.85 0.43 -10.80
N LEU A 123 24.58 0.74 -10.99
CA LEU A 123 23.77 0.30 -12.13
C LEU A 123 23.48 1.48 -13.06
N THR A 124 23.18 1.16 -14.30
CA THR A 124 22.73 2.07 -15.36
C THR A 124 21.24 1.86 -15.63
N PRO A 125 20.54 2.80 -16.29
CA PRO A 125 19.16 2.61 -16.73
C PRO A 125 18.94 1.33 -17.54
N HIS A 126 19.92 0.95 -18.36
CA HIS A 126 19.85 -0.27 -19.20
C HIS A 126 19.83 -1.60 -18.42
N ASP A 127 20.25 -1.59 -17.16
CA ASP A 127 20.20 -2.75 -16.28
C ASP A 127 18.80 -3.03 -15.73
N ILE A 128 17.83 -2.12 -15.95
CA ILE A 128 16.49 -2.13 -15.39
C ILE A 128 15.44 -2.30 -16.49
N VAL A 129 14.56 -3.28 -16.34
CA VAL A 129 13.47 -3.54 -17.28
C VAL A 129 12.39 -2.46 -17.21
N ALA A 130 11.96 -2.13 -15.98
CA ALA A 130 10.99 -1.06 -15.75
C ALA A 130 10.93 -0.62 -14.28
N ILE A 131 10.33 0.55 -14.08
CA ILE A 131 9.92 1.07 -12.77
C ILE A 131 8.43 0.81 -12.58
N GLY A 132 8.01 0.30 -11.42
CA GLY A 132 6.64 0.30 -10.95
C GLY A 132 6.41 1.44 -9.96
N CYS A 133 5.69 2.47 -10.36
CA CYS A 133 5.46 3.66 -9.56
C CYS A 133 4.02 3.71 -9.05
N HIS A 134 3.82 3.58 -7.74
CA HIS A 134 2.50 3.72 -7.13
C HIS A 134 1.96 5.16 -7.27
N GLY A 135 2.83 6.15 -7.14
CA GLY A 135 2.45 7.55 -6.93
C GLY A 135 2.02 7.81 -5.48
N GLN A 136 1.62 9.05 -5.20
CA GLN A 136 1.09 9.47 -3.90
C GLN A 136 -0.42 9.57 -3.95
N THR A 137 -1.12 8.74 -3.21
CA THR A 137 -2.58 8.85 -3.10
C THR A 137 -2.93 10.13 -2.34
N VAL A 138 -3.66 11.01 -3.01
CA VAL A 138 -4.22 12.24 -2.44
C VAL A 138 -5.74 12.16 -2.27
N TRP A 139 -6.40 11.27 -3.03
CA TRP A 139 -7.82 11.00 -2.87
C TRP A 139 -8.15 9.57 -3.26
N HIS A 140 -9.06 8.95 -2.49
CA HIS A 140 -9.57 7.63 -2.81
C HIS A 140 -11.02 7.54 -2.37
N GLN A 141 -11.92 7.45 -3.34
CA GLN A 141 -13.38 7.38 -3.15
C GLN A 141 -13.93 6.22 -3.98
N PRO A 142 -13.84 4.98 -3.45
CA PRO A 142 -14.27 3.79 -4.20
C PRO A 142 -15.78 3.61 -4.26
N GLU A 143 -16.54 4.37 -3.47
CA GLU A 143 -17.98 4.27 -3.34
C GLU A 143 -18.70 5.54 -3.84
N GLY A 144 -20.02 5.43 -4.09
CA GLY A 144 -20.86 6.53 -4.54
C GLY A 144 -21.22 6.44 -6.00
N SER A 145 -21.87 7.49 -6.54
CA SER A 145 -22.33 7.54 -7.93
C SER A 145 -21.21 7.77 -8.96
N ALA A 146 -20.04 8.23 -8.53
CA ALA A 146 -18.88 8.49 -9.37
C ALA A 146 -17.60 8.08 -8.61
N PRO A 147 -17.33 6.77 -8.48
CA PRO A 147 -16.15 6.30 -7.78
C PRO A 147 -14.88 6.67 -8.55
N PHE A 148 -13.85 7.14 -7.81
CA PHE A 148 -12.55 7.47 -8.41
C PHE A 148 -11.42 7.39 -7.40
N THR A 149 -10.21 7.40 -7.92
CA THR A 149 -8.98 7.49 -7.12
C THR A 149 -7.98 8.40 -7.82
N LEU A 150 -7.17 9.10 -7.05
CA LEU A 150 -6.16 10.02 -7.58
C LEU A 150 -4.83 9.78 -6.88
N GLN A 151 -3.85 9.33 -7.65
CA GLN A 151 -2.45 9.24 -7.29
C GLN A 151 -1.67 10.26 -8.08
N LEU A 152 -0.86 11.09 -7.41
CA LEU A 152 0.02 12.09 -8.01
C LEU A 152 1.45 11.55 -8.11
N GLY A 153 2.20 12.09 -9.07
CA GLY A 153 3.56 11.73 -9.43
C GLY A 153 3.68 11.44 -10.92
N ASP A 154 4.01 12.48 -11.69
CA ASP A 154 4.08 12.45 -13.16
C ASP A 154 5.02 11.33 -13.65
N ASN A 155 4.42 10.22 -14.09
CA ASN A 155 5.13 9.04 -14.57
C ASN A 155 5.89 9.29 -15.90
N ASN A 156 5.43 10.24 -16.75
CA ASN A 156 6.20 10.64 -17.92
C ASN A 156 7.52 11.30 -17.49
N ARG A 157 7.45 12.10 -16.45
CA ARG A 157 8.63 12.76 -15.89
C ARG A 157 9.59 11.76 -15.25
N VAL A 158 9.07 10.76 -14.54
CA VAL A 158 9.88 9.65 -14.01
C VAL A 158 10.60 8.95 -15.16
N ALA A 159 9.87 8.53 -16.21
CA ALA A 159 10.48 7.84 -17.36
C ALA A 159 11.53 8.71 -18.08
N ALA A 160 11.24 9.99 -18.31
CA ALA A 160 12.14 10.91 -19.00
C ALA A 160 13.43 11.20 -18.20
N LEU A 161 13.33 11.41 -16.88
CA LEU A 161 14.48 11.77 -16.03
C LEU A 161 15.32 10.55 -15.60
N THR A 162 14.79 9.34 -15.67
CA THR A 162 15.52 8.11 -15.33
C THR A 162 16.03 7.36 -16.56
N GLY A 163 15.45 7.59 -17.74
CA GLY A 163 15.71 6.80 -18.94
C GLY A 163 15.19 5.36 -18.81
N ILE A 164 14.21 5.08 -17.92
CA ILE A 164 13.64 3.76 -17.68
C ILE A 164 12.14 3.79 -17.90
N ALA A 165 11.60 2.82 -18.64
CA ALA A 165 10.16 2.68 -18.81
C ALA A 165 9.46 2.59 -17.45
N THR A 166 8.42 3.39 -17.27
CA THR A 166 7.68 3.45 -16.00
C THR A 166 6.28 2.89 -16.18
N VAL A 167 5.85 2.05 -15.26
CA VAL A 167 4.47 1.57 -15.14
C VAL A 167 3.84 2.23 -13.91
N GLY A 168 2.73 2.92 -14.11
CA GLY A 168 2.01 3.61 -13.05
C GLY A 168 0.51 3.47 -13.21
N ASP A 169 -0.29 4.21 -12.42
CA ASP A 169 -1.75 4.17 -12.48
C ASP A 169 -2.34 2.75 -12.30
N PHE A 170 -1.92 2.06 -11.29
CA PHE A 170 -2.32 0.67 -11.07
C PHE A 170 -3.78 0.49 -10.61
N ARG A 171 -4.43 1.53 -10.07
CA ARG A 171 -5.72 1.41 -9.39
C ARG A 171 -6.94 1.63 -10.29
N ARG A 172 -6.85 2.59 -11.23
CA ARG A 172 -8.01 3.04 -12.02
C ARG A 172 -8.58 1.95 -12.93
N ARG A 173 -7.75 1.04 -13.44
CA ARG A 173 -8.25 -0.03 -14.31
C ARG A 173 -9.04 -1.09 -13.54
N ASP A 174 -8.67 -1.39 -12.30
CA ASP A 174 -9.45 -2.24 -11.40
C ASP A 174 -10.84 -1.61 -11.16
N MET A 175 -10.86 -0.29 -10.89
CA MET A 175 -12.11 0.46 -10.69
C MET A 175 -12.96 0.52 -11.95
N ALA A 176 -12.36 0.59 -13.13
CA ALA A 176 -13.09 0.55 -14.40
C ALA A 176 -13.83 -0.79 -14.64
N TYR A 177 -13.41 -1.86 -13.94
CA TYR A 177 -14.10 -3.15 -13.89
C TYR A 177 -14.91 -3.36 -12.61
N GLY A 178 -15.38 -2.28 -11.99
CA GLY A 178 -16.26 -2.33 -10.82
C GLY A 178 -15.54 -2.59 -9.49
N GLY A 179 -14.22 -2.74 -9.48
CA GLY A 179 -13.44 -2.93 -8.27
C GLY A 179 -13.23 -1.64 -7.49
N GLN A 180 -12.74 -1.77 -6.27
CA GLN A 180 -12.43 -0.63 -5.40
C GLN A 180 -11.03 -0.03 -5.65
N GLY A 181 -10.19 -0.65 -6.52
CA GLY A 181 -8.82 -0.21 -6.78
C GLY A 181 -7.85 -0.41 -5.60
N ALA A 182 -8.32 -1.03 -4.53
CA ALA A 182 -7.56 -1.32 -3.31
C ALA A 182 -8.25 -2.47 -2.54
N PRO A 183 -7.47 -3.22 -1.70
CA PRO A 183 -6.02 -3.28 -1.66
C PRO A 183 -5.44 -4.10 -2.82
N LEU A 184 -4.27 -3.71 -3.36
CA LEU A 184 -3.59 -4.44 -4.44
C LEU A 184 -2.51 -5.41 -3.94
N VAL A 185 -1.91 -5.13 -2.79
CA VAL A 185 -0.81 -5.93 -2.22
C VAL A 185 -1.20 -7.39 -1.90
N PRO A 186 -2.45 -7.75 -1.56
CA PRO A 186 -2.83 -9.15 -1.36
C PRO A 186 -2.60 -10.06 -2.57
N ALA A 187 -2.60 -9.53 -3.81
CA ALA A 187 -2.24 -10.30 -5.00
C ALA A 187 -0.75 -10.70 -4.98
N PHE A 188 0.12 -9.80 -4.56
CA PHE A 188 1.53 -10.04 -4.34
C PHE A 188 1.78 -11.03 -3.19
N HIS A 189 1.09 -10.84 -2.05
CA HIS A 189 1.15 -11.78 -0.93
C HIS A 189 0.79 -13.19 -1.38
N HIS A 190 -0.29 -13.34 -2.14
CA HIS A 190 -0.73 -14.63 -2.66
C HIS A 190 0.31 -15.27 -3.58
N ALA A 191 0.88 -14.48 -4.50
CA ALA A 191 1.85 -15.00 -5.46
C ALA A 191 3.12 -15.55 -4.81
N LEU A 192 3.58 -14.95 -3.69
CA LEU A 192 4.87 -15.30 -3.08
C LEU A 192 4.76 -16.09 -1.78
N LEU A 193 3.69 -15.88 -1.01
CA LEU A 193 3.61 -16.37 0.37
C LEU A 193 2.51 -17.42 0.57
N ALA A 194 1.61 -17.64 -0.41
CA ALA A 194 0.63 -18.71 -0.33
C ALA A 194 1.32 -20.09 -0.35
N HIS A 195 0.72 -21.05 0.34
CA HIS A 195 1.23 -22.42 0.39
C HIS A 195 0.04 -23.41 0.25
N PRO A 196 0.15 -24.45 -0.59
CA PRO A 196 -0.97 -25.34 -0.87
C PRO A 196 -1.40 -26.21 0.33
N GLY A 197 -0.51 -26.45 1.30
CA GLY A 197 -0.75 -27.29 2.46
C GLY A 197 -0.72 -26.56 3.80
N GLU A 198 -0.53 -25.24 3.83
CA GLU A 198 -0.46 -24.47 5.08
C GLU A 198 -1.43 -23.30 5.05
N ARG A 199 -2.12 -23.09 6.15
CA ARG A 199 -2.97 -21.91 6.37
C ARG A 199 -2.07 -20.75 6.77
N ARG A 200 -1.81 -19.85 5.85
CA ARG A 200 -1.00 -18.66 6.07
C ARG A 200 -1.87 -17.41 6.10
N MET A 201 -1.48 -16.45 6.90
CA MET A 201 -2.00 -15.08 6.86
C MET A 201 -0.82 -14.12 6.81
N VAL A 202 -0.94 -13.06 6.02
CA VAL A 202 0.04 -11.98 5.99
C VAL A 202 -0.57 -10.79 6.71
N LEU A 203 0.15 -10.29 7.71
CA LEU A 203 -0.21 -9.15 8.51
C LEU A 203 0.73 -7.99 8.18
N ASN A 204 0.19 -6.92 7.62
CA ASN A 204 0.92 -5.66 7.51
C ASN A 204 0.58 -4.77 8.71
N ILE A 205 1.59 -4.38 9.51
CA ILE A 205 1.44 -3.44 10.62
C ILE A 205 2.08 -2.10 10.22
N GLY A 206 1.32 -1.30 9.48
CA GLY A 206 1.61 0.11 9.22
C GLY A 206 0.93 1.02 10.23
N GLY A 207 0.51 2.21 9.83
CA GLY A 207 -0.35 3.05 10.66
C GLY A 207 -1.66 2.35 11.03
N ILE A 208 -2.31 1.72 10.06
CA ILE A 208 -3.39 0.73 10.21
C ILE A 208 -2.80 -0.66 10.04
N ALA A 209 -3.35 -1.64 10.74
CA ALA A 209 -3.00 -3.04 10.57
C ALA A 209 -4.02 -3.74 9.67
N ASN A 210 -3.55 -4.52 8.69
CA ASN A 210 -4.41 -5.28 7.77
C ASN A 210 -3.94 -6.72 7.61
N LEU A 211 -4.88 -7.61 7.33
CA LEU A 211 -4.67 -9.03 7.09
C LEU A 211 -4.96 -9.40 5.65
N SER A 212 -4.12 -10.25 5.06
CA SER A 212 -4.39 -11.02 3.85
C SER A 212 -4.52 -12.50 4.22
N LEU A 213 -5.65 -13.11 3.93
CA LEU A 213 -5.94 -14.52 4.23
C LEU A 213 -5.54 -15.39 3.04
N LEU A 214 -4.48 -16.18 3.19
CA LEU A 214 -3.93 -17.09 2.18
C LEU A 214 -4.23 -18.54 2.58
N LEU A 215 -5.52 -18.90 2.57
CA LEU A 215 -5.98 -20.20 3.02
C LEU A 215 -6.05 -21.18 1.85
N PRO A 216 -5.54 -22.43 1.99
CA PRO A 216 -5.58 -23.43 0.94
C PRO A 216 -7.00 -23.68 0.42
N GLY A 217 -7.16 -23.68 -0.92
CA GLY A 217 -8.45 -23.93 -1.57
C GLY A 217 -9.52 -22.84 -1.42
N ALA A 218 -9.20 -21.74 -0.74
CA ALA A 218 -10.13 -20.61 -0.56
C ALA A 218 -9.69 -19.39 -1.38
N ALA A 219 -10.66 -18.55 -1.73
CA ALA A 219 -10.37 -17.26 -2.33
C ALA A 219 -9.61 -16.35 -1.33
N VAL A 220 -8.61 -15.64 -1.81
CA VAL A 220 -7.89 -14.65 -1.01
C VAL A 220 -8.87 -13.57 -0.54
N ARG A 221 -8.74 -13.17 0.72
CA ARG A 221 -9.48 -12.05 1.31
C ARG A 221 -8.50 -11.12 2.00
N GLY A 222 -8.81 -9.83 2.03
CA GLY A 222 -8.02 -8.82 2.74
C GLY A 222 -8.93 -7.81 3.42
N PHE A 223 -8.56 -7.34 4.63
CA PHE A 223 -9.31 -6.34 5.39
C PHE A 223 -8.46 -5.74 6.52
N ASP A 224 -8.86 -4.55 7.00
CA ASP A 224 -8.19 -3.88 8.11
C ASP A 224 -8.68 -4.43 9.45
N THR A 225 -7.75 -4.69 10.36
CA THR A 225 -8.06 -5.20 11.71
C THR A 225 -8.33 -4.07 12.71
N GLY A 226 -7.69 -2.92 12.51
CA GLY A 226 -7.78 -1.75 13.38
C GLY A 226 -6.49 -0.91 13.35
N PRO A 227 -6.25 -0.09 14.38
CA PRO A 227 -5.03 0.70 14.45
C PRO A 227 -3.81 -0.21 14.58
N GLY A 228 -2.79 0.07 13.75
CA GLY A 228 -1.45 -0.49 13.89
C GLY A 228 -0.58 0.40 14.77
N ASN A 229 0.39 1.09 14.17
CA ASN A 229 1.31 1.97 14.89
C ASN A 229 0.74 3.36 15.16
N MET A 230 -0.25 3.82 14.40
CA MET A 230 -0.67 5.23 14.35
C MET A 230 -1.04 5.85 15.70
N LEU A 231 -1.73 5.11 16.58
CA LEU A 231 -2.11 5.62 17.90
C LEU A 231 -0.91 5.64 18.84
N MET A 232 -0.03 4.64 18.77
CA MET A 232 1.20 4.56 19.55
C MET A 232 2.15 5.71 19.18
N ASP A 233 2.34 5.95 17.88
CA ASP A 233 3.22 7.00 17.36
C ASP A 233 2.69 8.39 17.68
N ALA A 234 1.39 8.63 17.50
CA ALA A 234 0.74 9.89 17.85
C ALA A 234 0.83 10.16 19.35
N TRP A 235 0.70 9.13 20.20
CA TRP A 235 0.77 9.29 21.65
C TRP A 235 2.17 9.61 22.13
N ILE A 236 3.19 8.87 21.68
CA ILE A 236 4.59 9.15 22.07
C ILE A 236 5.07 10.50 21.51
N TRP A 237 4.65 10.87 20.30
CA TRP A 237 4.92 12.21 19.77
C TRP A 237 4.39 13.29 20.70
N ARG A 238 3.15 13.18 21.11
CA ARG A 238 2.50 14.16 22.00
C ARG A 238 3.14 14.22 23.38
N ARG A 239 3.64 13.11 23.89
CA ARG A 239 4.19 13.01 25.26
C ARG A 239 5.69 13.24 25.33
N CYS A 240 6.44 12.86 24.33
CA CYS A 240 7.88 12.82 24.33
C CYS A 240 8.52 13.56 23.14
N GLY A 241 7.76 14.03 22.14
CA GLY A 241 8.28 14.63 20.91
C GLY A 241 9.06 13.66 20.03
N ARG A 242 8.87 12.33 20.22
CA ARG A 242 9.53 11.30 19.43
C ARG A 242 8.57 10.76 18.36
N PRO A 243 9.05 10.48 17.12
CA PRO A 243 8.19 10.05 16.03
C PRO A 243 7.56 8.67 16.28
N TYR A 244 8.26 7.77 16.95
CA TYR A 244 7.80 6.44 17.33
C TYR A 244 8.55 5.92 18.57
N ASP A 245 8.09 4.81 19.14
CA ASP A 245 8.70 4.14 20.30
C ASP A 245 9.69 3.06 19.84
N ALA A 246 10.93 3.47 19.58
CA ALA A 246 11.98 2.56 19.14
C ALA A 246 12.13 1.37 20.10
N ASP A 247 12.10 0.14 19.54
CA ASP A 247 12.19 -1.12 20.29
C ASP A 247 11.14 -1.25 21.41
N ALA A 248 10.04 -0.49 21.35
CA ALA A 248 9.05 -0.36 22.43
C ALA A 248 9.67 0.00 23.80
N ALA A 249 10.81 0.69 23.80
CA ALA A 249 11.59 0.95 25.01
C ALA A 249 10.81 1.75 26.08
N TRP A 250 9.92 2.62 25.63
CA TRP A 250 9.08 3.42 26.51
C TRP A 250 7.83 2.66 26.96
N GLY A 251 7.13 1.99 26.03
CA GLY A 251 5.92 1.21 26.29
C GLY A 251 6.14 0.01 27.20
N ARG A 252 7.32 -0.64 27.11
CA ARG A 252 7.69 -1.74 28.03
C ARG A 252 7.73 -1.34 29.51
N GLY A 253 7.93 -0.06 29.80
CA GLY A 253 7.93 0.47 31.17
C GLY A 253 6.53 0.70 31.73
N GLY A 254 5.50 0.55 30.93
CA GLY A 254 4.10 0.72 31.31
C GLY A 254 3.39 -0.60 31.59
N ARG A 255 2.20 -0.51 32.18
CA ARG A 255 1.30 -1.63 32.46
C ARG A 255 0.05 -1.51 31.62
N VAL A 256 -0.44 -2.63 31.08
CA VAL A 256 -1.72 -2.68 30.35
C VAL A 256 -2.87 -2.40 31.32
N LEU A 257 -3.66 -1.39 31.02
CA LEU A 257 -4.86 -1.02 31.77
C LEU A 257 -6.07 -1.78 31.21
N SER A 258 -6.39 -2.92 31.80
CA SER A 258 -7.40 -3.84 31.26
C SER A 258 -8.77 -3.17 31.06
N ALA A 259 -9.20 -2.28 31.96
CA ALA A 259 -10.48 -1.60 31.82
C ALA A 259 -10.47 -0.53 30.70
N LEU A 260 -9.35 0.17 30.48
CA LEU A 260 -9.18 1.08 29.32
C LEU A 260 -9.15 0.29 28.02
N LEU A 261 -8.42 -0.82 27.98
CA LEU A 261 -8.37 -1.72 26.83
C LEU A 261 -9.77 -2.24 26.45
N ALA A 262 -10.52 -2.74 27.43
CA ALA A 262 -11.89 -3.21 27.23
C ALA A 262 -12.82 -2.12 26.70
N GLN A 263 -12.68 -0.89 27.21
CA GLN A 263 -13.41 0.28 26.73
C GLN A 263 -13.07 0.61 25.26
N MET A 264 -11.80 0.53 24.88
CA MET A 264 -11.37 0.78 23.49
C MET A 264 -11.83 -0.35 22.54
N LEU A 265 -11.71 -1.61 22.94
CA LEU A 265 -12.17 -2.75 22.15
C LEU A 265 -13.69 -2.83 22.00
N ALA A 266 -14.46 -2.11 22.82
CA ALA A 266 -15.91 -1.98 22.68
C ALA A 266 -16.32 -1.04 21.52
N ASP A 267 -15.38 -0.39 20.82
CA ASP A 267 -15.69 0.39 19.64
C ASP A 267 -16.35 -0.51 18.58
N PRO A 268 -17.50 -0.07 18.00
CA PRO A 268 -18.26 -0.88 17.03
C PRO A 268 -17.46 -1.37 15.84
N TYR A 269 -16.38 -0.67 15.46
CA TYR A 269 -15.51 -1.08 14.37
C TYR A 269 -14.96 -2.50 14.55
N PHE A 270 -14.49 -2.84 15.74
CA PHE A 270 -13.88 -4.15 15.98
C PHE A 270 -14.86 -5.33 15.81
N ALA A 271 -16.15 -5.09 16.06
CA ALA A 271 -17.21 -6.09 15.88
C ALA A 271 -17.70 -6.21 14.42
N ARG A 272 -17.34 -5.30 13.52
CA ARG A 272 -17.76 -5.36 12.11
C ARG A 272 -17.20 -6.62 11.45
N PRO A 273 -18.02 -7.34 10.64
CA PRO A 273 -17.51 -8.43 9.82
C PRO A 273 -16.64 -7.90 8.68
N ALA A 274 -15.72 -8.74 8.17
CA ALA A 274 -15.02 -8.49 6.92
C ALA A 274 -15.97 -8.68 5.70
N PRO A 275 -15.80 -7.90 4.60
CA PRO A 275 -14.75 -6.91 4.39
C PRO A 275 -14.99 -5.61 5.16
N LYS A 276 -13.92 -5.04 5.71
CA LYS A 276 -13.95 -3.77 6.43
C LYS A 276 -12.64 -3.01 6.24
N SER A 277 -12.72 -1.68 6.21
CA SER A 277 -11.58 -0.78 6.16
C SER A 277 -11.71 0.33 7.19
N THR A 278 -10.59 0.97 7.53
CA THR A 278 -10.52 2.09 8.46
C THR A 278 -9.26 2.92 8.21
N GLY A 279 -9.21 4.10 8.82
CA GLY A 279 -8.08 5.01 8.69
C GLY A 279 -8.01 6.03 9.81
N ARG A 280 -7.28 7.12 9.53
CA ARG A 280 -7.10 8.25 10.47
C ARG A 280 -8.39 9.01 10.75
N GLU A 281 -9.40 8.87 9.92
CA GLU A 281 -10.73 9.45 10.11
C GLU A 281 -11.41 8.87 11.36
N LEU A 282 -11.19 7.59 11.66
CA LEU A 282 -11.74 6.94 12.85
C LEU A 282 -10.72 6.92 13.99
N PHE A 283 -9.56 6.29 13.77
CA PHE A 283 -8.53 6.11 14.81
C PHE A 283 -7.52 7.27 14.76
N ASN A 284 -7.61 8.18 15.73
CA ASN A 284 -6.76 9.37 15.85
C ASN A 284 -6.62 9.78 17.32
N LEU A 285 -5.82 10.81 17.59
CA LEU A 285 -5.65 11.31 18.97
C LEU A 285 -6.97 11.74 19.61
N GLY A 286 -7.89 12.33 18.85
CA GLY A 286 -9.20 12.72 19.37
C GLY A 286 -10.04 11.52 19.82
N TRP A 287 -9.95 10.39 19.09
CA TRP A 287 -10.56 9.13 19.51
C TRP A 287 -9.94 8.64 20.83
N LEU A 288 -8.63 8.61 20.93
CA LEU A 288 -7.93 8.23 22.15
C LEU A 288 -8.27 9.13 23.32
N GLU A 289 -8.30 10.46 23.13
CA GLU A 289 -8.62 11.43 24.16
C GLU A 289 -10.03 11.24 24.72
N ARG A 290 -11.02 10.93 23.87
CA ARG A 290 -12.37 10.60 24.35
C ARG A 290 -12.37 9.42 25.33
N HIS A 291 -11.56 8.38 25.05
CA HIS A 291 -11.42 7.25 25.95
C HIS A 291 -10.70 7.62 27.25
N LEU A 292 -9.70 8.51 27.19
CA LEU A 292 -8.91 8.95 28.34
C LEU A 292 -9.63 9.93 29.26
N GLN A 293 -10.77 10.53 28.86
CA GLN A 293 -11.55 11.43 29.72
C GLN A 293 -11.92 10.80 31.07
N ARG A 294 -12.12 9.49 31.12
CA ARG A 294 -12.44 8.73 32.34
C ARG A 294 -11.19 8.30 33.15
N TRP A 295 -10.00 8.68 32.70
CA TRP A 295 -8.72 8.25 33.27
C TRP A 295 -7.81 9.46 33.58
N PRO A 296 -8.27 10.43 34.41
CA PRO A 296 -7.47 11.60 34.72
C PRO A 296 -6.20 11.18 35.48
N GLY A 297 -5.05 11.74 35.06
CA GLY A 297 -3.76 11.47 35.71
C GLY A 297 -3.14 10.09 35.43
N VAL A 298 -3.67 9.34 34.46
CA VAL A 298 -3.08 8.06 34.04
C VAL A 298 -1.64 8.21 33.58
N ASP A 299 -0.77 7.28 33.95
CA ASP A 299 0.61 7.27 33.47
C ASP A 299 0.65 7.11 31.93
N ALA A 300 1.41 7.97 31.31
CA ALA A 300 1.51 7.97 29.84
C ALA A 300 2.14 6.71 29.26
N ARG A 301 3.02 6.02 30.01
CA ARG A 301 3.59 4.71 29.62
C ARG A 301 2.54 3.61 29.69
N ASP A 302 1.65 3.64 30.68
CA ASP A 302 0.56 2.68 30.80
C ASP A 302 -0.41 2.80 29.62
N VAL A 303 -0.66 4.04 29.16
CA VAL A 303 -1.45 4.26 27.92
C VAL A 303 -0.72 3.68 26.71
N GLN A 304 0.60 3.91 26.55
CA GLN A 304 1.39 3.37 25.45
C GLN A 304 1.35 1.84 25.44
N ALA A 305 1.56 1.20 26.59
CA ALA A 305 1.47 -0.25 26.72
C ALA A 305 0.08 -0.78 26.40
N THR A 306 -0.97 -0.05 26.78
CA THR A 306 -2.36 -0.41 26.48
C THR A 306 -2.68 -0.26 24.99
N LEU A 307 -2.12 0.73 24.30
CA LEU A 307 -2.26 0.87 22.84
C LEU A 307 -1.55 -0.25 22.08
N ALA A 308 -0.37 -0.68 22.53
CA ALA A 308 0.32 -1.84 21.95
C ALA A 308 -0.50 -3.13 22.13
N GLU A 309 -1.11 -3.33 23.31
CA GLU A 309 -2.01 -4.46 23.56
C GLU A 309 -3.29 -4.36 22.71
N LEU A 310 -3.85 -3.17 22.51
CA LEU A 310 -5.01 -2.94 21.63
C LEU A 310 -4.70 -3.40 20.19
N THR A 311 -3.55 -2.99 19.65
CA THR A 311 -3.10 -3.42 18.32
C THR A 311 -2.97 -4.94 18.27
N ALA A 312 -2.25 -5.54 19.21
CA ALA A 312 -2.05 -7.00 19.22
C ALA A 312 -3.38 -7.77 19.37
N ARG A 313 -4.27 -7.32 20.24
CA ARG A 313 -5.55 -7.95 20.51
C ARG A 313 -6.50 -7.84 19.32
N SER A 314 -6.65 -6.65 18.72
CA SER A 314 -7.51 -6.46 17.56
C SER A 314 -7.08 -7.33 16.38
N ILE A 315 -5.78 -7.54 16.18
CA ILE A 315 -5.24 -8.44 15.17
C ILE A 315 -5.55 -9.91 15.53
N ALA A 316 -5.18 -10.34 16.75
CA ALA A 316 -5.34 -11.72 17.17
C ALA A 316 -6.80 -12.18 17.13
N ASP A 317 -7.73 -11.33 17.54
CA ASP A 317 -9.17 -11.62 17.49
C ASP A 317 -9.63 -11.83 16.03
N GLN A 318 -9.16 -11.04 15.08
CA GLN A 318 -9.49 -11.22 13.65
C GLN A 318 -8.84 -12.47 13.04
N VAL A 319 -7.63 -12.82 13.44
CA VAL A 319 -6.98 -14.09 13.03
C VAL A 319 -7.82 -15.29 13.52
N GLN A 320 -8.28 -15.25 14.77
CA GLN A 320 -9.12 -16.32 15.35
C GLN A 320 -10.50 -16.38 14.68
N LEU A 321 -11.16 -15.23 14.47
CA LEU A 321 -12.45 -15.16 13.75
C LEU A 321 -12.35 -15.69 12.32
N ALA A 322 -11.20 -15.54 11.67
CA ALA A 322 -10.92 -16.09 10.34
C ALA A 322 -10.61 -17.62 10.37
N GLY A 323 -10.69 -18.26 11.53
CA GLY A 323 -10.45 -19.69 11.72
C GLY A 323 -9.00 -20.06 12.02
N GLY A 324 -8.15 -19.07 12.39
CA GLY A 324 -6.75 -19.28 12.74
C GLY A 324 -5.85 -19.60 11.54
N CYS A 325 -4.55 -19.64 11.78
CA CYS A 325 -3.54 -20.03 10.79
C CYS A 325 -2.35 -20.74 11.47
N GLU A 326 -1.60 -21.51 10.69
CA GLU A 326 -0.36 -22.12 11.14
C GLU A 326 0.77 -21.07 11.18
N ARG A 327 0.69 -20.10 10.25
CA ARG A 327 1.72 -19.04 10.14
C ARG A 327 1.09 -17.67 9.95
N LEU A 328 1.46 -16.74 10.82
CA LEU A 328 1.18 -15.32 10.69
C LEU A 328 2.47 -14.61 10.27
N LEU A 329 2.55 -14.23 9.00
CA LEU A 329 3.71 -13.60 8.39
C LEU A 329 3.56 -12.09 8.51
N VAL A 330 4.45 -11.44 9.27
CA VAL A 330 4.32 -10.02 9.62
C VAL A 330 5.24 -9.17 8.77
N CYS A 331 4.71 -8.08 8.23
CA CYS A 331 5.46 -7.03 7.53
C CYS A 331 5.02 -5.62 7.97
N GLY A 332 5.68 -4.59 7.42
CA GLY A 332 5.50 -3.19 7.82
C GLY A 332 6.26 -2.84 9.10
N GLY A 333 6.34 -1.53 9.40
CA GLY A 333 7.15 -1.00 10.50
C GLY A 333 6.85 -1.58 11.88
N GLY A 334 5.64 -2.11 12.09
CA GLY A 334 5.26 -2.76 13.35
C GLY A 334 5.98 -4.07 13.65
N VAL A 335 6.64 -4.69 12.66
CA VAL A 335 7.49 -5.88 12.87
C VAL A 335 8.65 -5.59 13.82
N HIS A 336 9.10 -4.34 13.85
CA HIS A 336 10.19 -3.87 14.73
C HIS A 336 9.71 -3.53 16.16
N ASN A 337 8.41 -3.67 16.45
CA ASN A 337 7.89 -3.47 17.81
C ASN A 337 7.84 -4.81 18.56
N PRO A 338 8.83 -5.12 19.41
CA PRO A 338 8.93 -6.42 20.08
C PRO A 338 7.81 -6.64 21.11
N LEU A 339 7.17 -5.56 21.60
CA LEU A 339 6.03 -5.67 22.50
C LEU A 339 4.80 -6.20 21.73
N VAL A 340 4.51 -5.64 20.58
CA VAL A 340 3.40 -6.10 19.71
C VAL A 340 3.67 -7.50 19.20
N MET A 341 4.87 -7.80 18.69
CA MET A 341 5.23 -9.13 18.18
C MET A 341 5.15 -10.20 19.27
N GLY A 342 5.69 -9.93 20.46
CA GLY A 342 5.62 -10.85 21.60
C GLY A 342 4.19 -11.08 22.09
N ARG A 343 3.34 -10.05 22.06
CA ARG A 343 1.93 -10.18 22.42
C ARG A 343 1.14 -10.98 21.40
N LEU A 344 1.36 -10.79 20.11
CA LEU A 344 0.76 -11.60 19.04
C LEU A 344 1.11 -13.09 19.23
N ALA A 345 2.38 -13.42 19.45
CA ALA A 345 2.79 -14.79 19.70
C ALA A 345 2.11 -15.41 20.96
N ALA A 346 1.94 -14.63 22.01
CA ALA A 346 1.27 -15.08 23.23
C ALA A 346 -0.25 -15.23 23.07
N LEU A 347 -0.90 -14.40 22.23
CA LEU A 347 -2.35 -14.43 21.98
C LEU A 347 -2.76 -15.49 20.96
N LEU A 348 -1.82 -16.00 20.16
CA LEU A 348 -2.04 -16.96 19.09
C LEU A 348 -1.24 -18.25 19.35
N PRO A 349 -1.52 -18.99 20.44
CA PRO A 349 -0.81 -20.22 20.72
C PRO A 349 -1.05 -21.25 19.60
N GLY A 350 0.02 -21.86 19.11
CA GLY A 350 -0.03 -22.77 17.96
C GLY A 350 0.12 -22.11 16.58
N THR A 351 0.19 -20.78 16.50
CA THR A 351 0.52 -20.04 15.30
C THR A 351 1.98 -19.59 15.36
N GLU A 352 2.76 -19.87 14.31
CA GLU A 352 4.09 -19.26 14.15
C GLU A 352 3.92 -17.81 13.73
N VAL A 353 4.27 -16.87 14.61
CA VAL A 353 4.32 -15.42 14.30
C VAL A 353 5.76 -15.06 13.93
N ALA A 354 6.00 -14.70 12.67
CA ALA A 354 7.34 -14.45 12.16
C ALA A 354 7.35 -13.31 11.14
N PRO A 355 8.46 -12.53 11.01
CA PRO A 355 8.61 -11.57 9.94
C PRO A 355 8.66 -12.27 8.57
N THR A 356 8.17 -11.59 7.52
CA THR A 356 8.19 -12.10 6.14
C THR A 356 9.59 -12.34 5.61
N ASP A 357 10.62 -11.71 6.19
CA ASP A 357 12.04 -11.94 5.88
C ASP A 357 12.43 -13.41 6.01
N LYS A 358 11.89 -14.11 6.99
CA LYS A 358 12.10 -15.54 7.17
C LYS A 358 11.65 -16.38 5.97
N TYR A 359 10.77 -15.81 5.14
CA TYR A 359 10.20 -16.43 3.95
C TYR A 359 10.68 -15.77 2.66
N GLY A 360 11.79 -15.02 2.73
CA GLY A 360 12.47 -14.45 1.58
C GLY A 360 11.88 -13.14 1.05
N VAL A 361 10.90 -12.56 1.72
CA VAL A 361 10.30 -11.28 1.34
C VAL A 361 10.54 -10.25 2.43
N SER A 362 11.25 -9.16 2.11
CA SER A 362 11.56 -8.09 3.07
C SER A 362 10.30 -7.52 3.71
N ALA A 363 10.26 -7.48 5.04
CA ALA A 363 9.13 -6.94 5.78
C ALA A 363 8.98 -5.43 5.61
N ASP A 364 10.08 -4.69 5.50
CA ASP A 364 10.07 -3.23 5.36
C ASP A 364 9.75 -2.80 3.93
N ASP A 365 10.12 -3.61 2.92
CA ASP A 365 10.03 -3.26 1.52
C ASP A 365 8.80 -3.85 0.81
N MET A 366 7.91 -4.48 1.54
CA MET A 366 6.78 -5.26 1.01
C MET A 366 5.96 -4.50 -0.03
N GLU A 367 5.60 -3.26 0.24
CA GLU A 367 4.77 -2.46 -0.66
C GLU A 367 5.55 -2.04 -1.92
N ALA A 368 6.79 -1.57 -1.78
CA ALA A 368 7.61 -1.20 -2.93
C ALA A 368 7.92 -2.42 -3.81
N LEU A 369 8.21 -3.59 -3.21
CA LEU A 369 8.36 -4.85 -3.93
C LEU A 369 7.07 -5.25 -4.70
N ALA A 370 5.90 -5.03 -4.09
CA ALA A 370 4.62 -5.29 -4.76
C ALA A 370 4.44 -4.43 -6.01
N PHE A 371 4.87 -3.15 -6.01
CA PHE A 371 4.78 -2.30 -7.20
C PHE A 371 5.82 -2.65 -8.27
N ALA A 372 7.02 -3.10 -7.90
CA ALA A 372 7.98 -3.69 -8.83
C ALA A 372 7.37 -4.94 -9.51
N TRP A 373 6.76 -5.82 -8.72
CA TRP A 373 6.09 -7.02 -9.22
C TRP A 373 4.87 -6.69 -10.11
N LEU A 374 4.08 -5.69 -9.76
CA LEU A 374 2.95 -5.25 -10.59
C LEU A 374 3.43 -4.72 -11.96
N ALA A 375 4.56 -4.00 -12.01
CA ALA A 375 5.16 -3.60 -13.28
C ALA A 375 5.59 -4.82 -14.12
N TYR A 376 6.22 -5.82 -13.49
CA TYR A 376 6.51 -7.10 -14.14
C TYR A 376 5.25 -7.78 -14.69
N ARG A 377 4.17 -7.86 -13.89
CA ARG A 377 2.88 -8.43 -14.32
C ARG A 377 2.32 -7.70 -15.53
N THR A 378 2.35 -6.37 -15.50
CA THR A 378 1.85 -5.52 -16.59
C THR A 378 2.61 -5.78 -17.89
N LEU A 379 3.94 -5.76 -17.85
CA LEU A 379 4.78 -5.96 -19.03
C LEU A 379 4.73 -7.39 -19.55
N SER A 380 4.42 -8.36 -18.69
CA SER A 380 4.24 -9.78 -19.06
C SER A 380 2.80 -10.10 -19.49
N GLY A 381 1.90 -9.12 -19.54
CA GLY A 381 0.50 -9.34 -19.93
C GLY A 381 -0.33 -10.14 -18.92
N LEU A 382 0.09 -10.15 -17.65
CA LEU A 382 -0.52 -10.93 -16.57
C LEU A 382 -1.41 -10.04 -15.67
N PRO A 383 -2.55 -10.54 -15.15
CA PRO A 383 -3.40 -9.76 -14.26
C PRO A 383 -2.67 -9.44 -12.94
N GLY A 384 -2.92 -8.22 -12.43
CA GLY A 384 -2.32 -7.71 -11.19
C GLY A 384 -3.28 -7.61 -10.01
N ASN A 385 -4.59 -7.78 -10.21
CA ASN A 385 -5.60 -7.73 -9.16
C ASN A 385 -6.12 -9.12 -8.77
N LEU A 386 -6.82 -9.18 -7.64
CA LEU A 386 -7.64 -10.30 -7.20
C LEU A 386 -9.08 -9.82 -7.03
N PRO A 387 -10.03 -10.23 -7.90
CA PRO A 387 -11.43 -9.85 -7.78
C PRO A 387 -12.06 -10.16 -6.42
N SER A 388 -11.65 -11.25 -5.79
CA SER A 388 -12.10 -11.62 -4.44
C SER A 388 -11.70 -10.64 -3.35
N VAL A 389 -10.75 -9.74 -3.65
CA VAL A 389 -10.23 -8.73 -2.72
C VAL A 389 -10.73 -7.35 -3.08
N THR A 390 -10.64 -6.96 -4.36
CA THR A 390 -11.00 -5.61 -4.82
C THR A 390 -12.46 -5.47 -5.20
N GLY A 391 -13.17 -6.58 -5.43
CA GLY A 391 -14.55 -6.57 -5.91
C GLY A 391 -14.68 -6.35 -7.42
N ALA A 392 -13.59 -6.32 -8.18
CA ALA A 392 -13.65 -6.19 -9.63
C ALA A 392 -14.35 -7.41 -10.29
N ASP A 393 -15.00 -7.21 -11.44
CA ASP A 393 -15.73 -8.25 -12.15
C ASP A 393 -14.82 -9.38 -12.66
N ARG A 394 -13.52 -9.09 -12.85
CA ARG A 394 -12.57 -10.04 -13.43
C ARG A 394 -11.11 -9.73 -13.07
N PRO A 395 -10.21 -10.74 -13.17
CA PRO A 395 -8.77 -10.49 -13.19
C PRO A 395 -8.42 -9.58 -14.37
N THR A 396 -7.64 -8.53 -14.12
CA THR A 396 -7.30 -7.54 -15.14
C THR A 396 -5.84 -7.10 -15.06
N LEU A 397 -5.30 -6.75 -16.22
CA LEU A 397 -4.01 -6.10 -16.35
C LEU A 397 -4.09 -4.73 -15.69
N LEU A 398 -3.22 -4.45 -14.73
CA LEU A 398 -3.17 -3.16 -14.06
C LEU A 398 -2.07 -2.26 -14.65
N GLY A 399 -2.21 -0.96 -14.44
CA GLY A 399 -1.21 0.02 -14.81
C GLY A 399 -1.30 0.51 -16.26
N ALA A 400 -0.62 1.62 -16.50
CA ALA A 400 -0.32 2.21 -17.79
C ALA A 400 1.19 2.28 -17.98
N ILE A 401 1.67 2.08 -19.21
CA ILE A 401 3.10 2.09 -19.53
C ILE A 401 3.46 3.46 -20.10
N TYR A 402 4.47 4.09 -19.50
CA TYR A 402 5.10 5.34 -19.93
C TYR A 402 6.47 4.99 -20.51
N PRO A 403 6.61 4.93 -21.84
CA PRO A 403 7.83 4.48 -22.49
C PRO A 403 8.95 5.51 -22.37
N VAL A 404 10.18 5.05 -22.50
CA VAL A 404 11.33 5.92 -22.74
C VAL A 404 11.24 6.45 -24.15
N ASN A 405 11.65 7.71 -24.35
CA ASN A 405 11.75 8.27 -25.67
C ASN A 405 12.93 7.61 -26.44
N PRO A 406 12.65 6.94 -27.58
CA PRO A 406 13.70 6.26 -28.33
C PRO A 406 14.75 7.21 -28.95
N TYR A 407 14.51 8.52 -28.90
CA TYR A 407 15.44 9.54 -29.38
C TYR A 407 16.39 10.06 -28.30
N ASP A 408 16.25 9.61 -27.04
CA ASP A 408 17.10 10.04 -25.92
C ASP A 408 18.39 9.22 -25.79
N THR A 409 18.85 8.53 -26.87
CA THR A 409 19.98 7.59 -26.85
C THR A 409 21.33 8.23 -26.53
N ASP A 410 21.43 9.58 -26.43
CA ASP A 410 22.71 10.29 -26.25
C ASP A 410 22.70 11.37 -25.14
N VAL A 411 21.73 11.41 -24.25
CA VAL A 411 21.74 12.39 -23.15
C VAL A 411 22.43 11.80 -21.92
N ALA A 412 23.75 12.01 -21.84
CA ALA A 412 24.47 11.92 -20.58
C ALA A 412 24.05 13.12 -19.70
N PHE A 413 23.38 12.83 -18.57
CA PHE A 413 23.10 13.81 -17.52
C PHE A 413 24.24 13.89 -16.51
#